data_0c55c3ab2b6ff222cfbf79934b5f91c1
#
_entry.id   0c55c3ab2b6ff222cfbf79934b5f91c1
#
_cell.length_a   1.000
_cell.length_b   1.000
_cell.length_c   1.000
_cell.angle_alpha   90.00
_cell.angle_beta   90.00
_cell.angle_gamma   90.00
#
_symmetry.space_group_name_H-M   'P 1'
#
loop_
_entity.id
_entity.type
_entity.pdbx_description
1 polymer ?
#
loop_
_entity_poly.entity_id
_entity_poly.type
_entity_poly.pdbx_seq_one_letter_code
_entity_poly.pdbx_strand_id
1 'polypeptide(L)'
;ARSEWEERYKNGLKTLDPDGGLDESEEERATRGLSTVVHPLIAEAATQFNARAIAELYPAGGPVKTTIVGEPDEATEEQARRVKEFMNYQITQEMPEYFPDLDQMLFQLPLVGQTFKKVWWDANLERQCSKFVKAEDFVVAPESTDLFTSPRYTQVIRIPKNDYNRYVEAGWYSPTKYDGDGIDPSGDTTLDIEGVNPYGDDEQDSVMTLLEMHVYEAFEGLDGIEDEDTENLVMLPYVITIDYDSEKIVAVRRNWREDDERKKRRD
;
A
#
# COMPACT_ATOMS: atom_id res chain seq x y z
N ALA A 1 10.95 -16.79 -5.64
CA ALA A 1 9.56 -16.68 -6.11
C ALA A 1 9.20 -15.25 -6.47
N ARG A 2 9.62 -14.25 -5.66
CA ARG A 2 9.28 -12.83 -5.93
C ARG A 2 10.09 -12.24 -7.09
N SER A 3 11.36 -12.57 -7.24
CA SER A 3 12.24 -12.05 -8.29
C SER A 3 11.70 -12.24 -9.72
N GLU A 4 11.08 -13.39 -10.03
CA GLU A 4 10.45 -13.61 -11.33
C GLU A 4 9.22 -12.73 -11.57
N TRP A 5 8.47 -12.44 -10.50
CA TRP A 5 7.33 -11.53 -10.55
C TRP A 5 7.80 -10.09 -10.74
N GLU A 6 8.82 -9.68 -10.01
CA GLU A 6 9.43 -8.34 -10.11
C GLU A 6 9.99 -8.11 -11.52
N GLU A 7 10.69 -9.07 -12.09
CA GLU A 7 11.19 -8.97 -13.47
C GLU A 7 10.05 -8.81 -14.48
N ARG A 8 8.97 -9.59 -14.34
CA ARG A 8 7.79 -9.44 -15.21
C ARG A 8 7.09 -8.09 -15.03
N TYR A 9 7.00 -7.61 -13.80
CA TYR A 9 6.45 -6.31 -13.48
C TYR A 9 7.27 -5.17 -14.12
N LYS A 10 8.58 -5.22 -13.96
CA LYS A 10 9.53 -4.28 -14.58
C LYS A 10 9.40 -4.25 -16.10
N ASN A 11 9.36 -5.42 -16.71
CA ASN A 11 9.18 -5.53 -18.15
C ASN A 11 7.82 -5.00 -18.61
N GLY A 12 6.77 -5.20 -17.81
CA GLY A 12 5.44 -4.62 -18.06
C GLY A 12 5.45 -3.10 -18.01
N LEU A 13 6.11 -2.49 -17.04
CA LEU A 13 6.24 -1.03 -16.93
C LEU A 13 7.05 -0.43 -18.10
N LYS A 14 8.15 -1.09 -18.52
CA LYS A 14 8.91 -0.66 -19.69
C LYS A 14 8.09 -0.58 -20.98
N THR A 15 7.04 -1.41 -21.09
CA THR A 15 6.15 -1.37 -22.28
C THR A 15 5.22 -0.15 -22.30
N LEU A 16 5.14 0.62 -21.22
CA LEU A 16 4.44 1.92 -21.17
C LEU A 16 5.28 3.05 -21.72
N ASP A 17 6.59 2.86 -21.79
CA ASP A 17 7.52 3.84 -22.35
C ASP A 17 7.18 4.11 -23.82
N PRO A 18 7.15 5.38 -24.27
CA PRO A 18 6.99 5.73 -25.68
C PRO A 18 7.98 5.04 -26.61
N ASP A 19 9.18 4.74 -26.12
CA ASP A 19 10.22 4.00 -26.85
C ASP A 19 10.02 2.47 -26.84
N GLY A 20 8.93 2.00 -26.20
CA GLY A 20 8.51 0.60 -26.16
C GLY A 20 9.36 -0.30 -25.28
N GLY A 21 10.12 0.26 -24.35
CA GLY A 21 10.99 -0.48 -23.44
C GLY A 21 12.02 -1.37 -24.14
N LEU A 22 12.44 -0.96 -25.31
CA LEU A 22 13.41 -1.69 -26.12
C LEU A 22 14.81 -1.43 -25.58
N ASP A 23 15.54 -2.48 -25.28
CA ASP A 23 16.93 -2.39 -24.81
C ASP A 23 17.90 -1.89 -25.89
N GLU A 24 17.46 -1.80 -27.15
CA GLU A 24 18.25 -1.32 -28.30
C GLU A 24 17.91 0.15 -28.59
N SER A 25 18.94 0.99 -28.76
CA SER A 25 18.77 2.38 -29.15
C SER A 25 18.11 2.51 -30.54
N GLU A 26 17.45 3.64 -30.82
CA GLU A 26 16.86 3.94 -32.13
C GLU A 26 17.89 3.79 -33.27
N GLU A 27 19.14 4.21 -33.02
CA GLU A 27 20.25 4.13 -33.98
C GLU A 27 20.65 2.68 -34.31
N GLU A 28 20.70 1.81 -33.29
CA GLU A 28 21.01 0.38 -33.49
C GLU A 28 19.90 -0.30 -34.28
N ARG A 29 18.64 0.01 -34.00
CA ARG A 29 17.48 -0.52 -34.74
C ARG A 29 17.44 -0.04 -36.19
N ALA A 30 17.67 1.26 -36.40
CA ALA A 30 17.75 1.83 -37.75
C ALA A 30 18.88 1.19 -38.54
N THR A 31 20.05 0.93 -37.95
CA THR A 31 21.19 0.27 -38.57
C THR A 31 20.86 -1.16 -39.02
N ARG A 32 19.97 -1.84 -38.29
CA ARG A 32 19.47 -3.19 -38.61
C ARG A 32 18.28 -3.18 -39.57
N GLY A 33 17.81 -2.00 -40.00
CA GLY A 33 16.64 -1.85 -40.87
C GLY A 33 15.31 -2.18 -40.19
N LEU A 34 15.27 -2.13 -38.85
CA LEU A 34 14.06 -2.35 -38.07
C LEU A 34 13.26 -1.05 -37.93
N SER A 35 11.94 -1.16 -37.83
CA SER A 35 11.09 -0.01 -37.57
C SER A 35 11.33 0.55 -36.17
N THR A 36 11.42 1.87 -36.06
CA THR A 36 11.47 2.61 -34.80
C THR A 36 10.07 2.96 -34.25
N VAL A 37 9.02 2.68 -35.03
CA VAL A 37 7.64 2.97 -34.63
C VAL A 37 7.16 1.93 -33.62
N VAL A 38 6.82 2.41 -32.43
CA VAL A 38 6.20 1.62 -31.37
C VAL A 38 4.71 1.98 -31.27
N HIS A 39 3.86 0.98 -31.19
CA HIS A 39 2.43 1.20 -30.97
C HIS A 39 2.11 1.00 -29.47
N PRO A 40 1.67 2.06 -28.74
CA PRO A 40 1.48 2.01 -27.28
C PRO A 40 0.16 1.31 -26.89
N LEU A 41 -0.06 0.08 -27.35
CA LEU A 41 -1.31 -0.68 -27.15
C LEU A 41 -1.64 -0.88 -25.66
N ILE A 42 -0.62 -1.14 -24.85
CA ILE A 42 -0.83 -1.40 -23.41
C ILE A 42 -1.20 -0.11 -22.70
N ALA A 43 -0.54 1.00 -23.00
CA ALA A 43 -0.86 2.32 -22.44
C ALA A 43 -2.27 2.77 -22.85
N GLU A 44 -2.65 2.56 -24.10
CA GLU A 44 -4.01 2.86 -24.58
C GLU A 44 -5.05 2.00 -23.86
N ALA A 45 -4.82 0.69 -23.74
CA ALA A 45 -5.73 -0.22 -23.04
C ALA A 45 -5.87 0.11 -21.57
N ALA A 46 -4.77 0.43 -20.88
CA ALA A 46 -4.78 0.82 -19.47
C ALA A 46 -5.56 2.13 -19.25
N THR A 47 -5.33 3.13 -20.13
CA THR A 47 -6.03 4.42 -20.07
C THR A 47 -7.53 4.27 -20.32
N GLN A 48 -7.92 3.46 -21.31
CA GLN A 48 -9.33 3.20 -21.60
C GLN A 48 -10.03 2.43 -20.46
N PHE A 49 -9.33 1.46 -19.86
CA PHE A 49 -9.83 0.75 -18.70
C PHE A 49 -10.05 1.71 -17.53
N ASN A 50 -9.04 2.52 -17.21
CA ASN A 50 -9.11 3.50 -16.13
C ASN A 50 -10.28 4.47 -16.31
N ALA A 51 -10.40 5.09 -17.48
CA ALA A 51 -11.47 6.04 -17.77
C ALA A 51 -12.89 5.45 -17.59
N ARG A 52 -13.09 4.19 -18.01
CA ARG A 52 -14.37 3.49 -17.83
C ARG A 52 -14.62 3.11 -16.38
N ALA A 53 -13.61 2.56 -15.72
CA ALA A 53 -13.71 2.12 -14.33
C ALA A 53 -14.00 3.30 -13.38
N ILE A 54 -13.34 4.44 -13.56
CA ILE A 54 -13.64 5.65 -12.77
C ILE A 54 -15.07 6.12 -12.97
N ALA A 55 -15.56 6.17 -14.20
CA ALA A 55 -16.91 6.63 -14.48
C ALA A 55 -17.98 5.75 -13.79
N GLU A 56 -17.71 4.45 -13.62
CA GLU A 56 -18.62 3.53 -12.96
C GLU A 56 -18.45 3.49 -11.43
N LEU A 57 -17.20 3.54 -10.94
CA LEU A 57 -16.91 3.41 -9.51
C LEU A 57 -17.02 4.74 -8.75
N TYR A 58 -16.83 5.86 -9.44
CA TYR A 58 -16.90 7.19 -8.85
C TYR A 58 -17.85 8.11 -9.64
N PRO A 59 -19.16 7.76 -9.72
CA PRO A 59 -20.13 8.56 -10.45
C PRO A 59 -20.37 9.92 -9.77
N ALA A 60 -20.86 10.90 -10.52
CA ALA A 60 -21.15 12.26 -10.03
C ALA A 60 -22.13 12.30 -8.83
N GLY A 61 -22.98 11.29 -8.68
CA GLY A 61 -23.90 11.11 -7.53
C GLY A 61 -23.26 10.55 -6.26
N GLY A 62 -21.96 10.32 -6.28
CA GLY A 62 -21.17 9.70 -5.21
C GLY A 62 -21.02 8.18 -5.35
N PRO A 63 -19.89 7.63 -4.85
CA PRO A 63 -19.56 6.21 -5.01
C PRO A 63 -20.41 5.27 -4.14
N VAL A 64 -21.05 5.77 -3.08
CA VAL A 64 -21.75 4.94 -2.11
C VAL A 64 -23.25 4.88 -2.42
N LYS A 65 -23.76 3.66 -2.48
CA LYS A 65 -25.19 3.35 -2.52
C LYS A 65 -25.55 2.52 -1.31
N THR A 66 -26.72 2.75 -0.72
CA THR A 66 -27.27 1.97 0.39
C THR A 66 -28.37 1.06 -0.10
N THR A 67 -28.42 -0.14 0.48
CA THR A 67 -29.51 -1.11 0.24
C THR A 67 -30.07 -1.54 1.59
N ILE A 68 -31.39 -1.52 1.74
CA ILE A 68 -32.05 -1.98 2.96
C ILE A 68 -32.24 -3.49 2.85
N VAL A 69 -31.81 -4.22 3.87
CA VAL A 69 -32.00 -5.66 3.99
C VAL A 69 -33.22 -5.90 4.89
N GLY A 70 -34.27 -6.52 4.35
CA GLY A 70 -35.54 -6.74 5.03
C GLY A 70 -36.69 -5.90 4.43
N GLU A 71 -37.78 -5.78 5.19
CA GLU A 71 -38.90 -4.93 4.77
C GLU A 71 -38.59 -3.45 5.04
N PRO A 72 -38.65 -2.59 4.00
CA PRO A 72 -38.38 -1.16 4.19
C PRO A 72 -39.57 -0.51 4.93
N ASP A 73 -39.25 0.32 5.89
CA ASP A 73 -40.17 1.27 6.52
C ASP A 73 -39.64 2.70 6.38
N GLU A 74 -40.45 3.69 6.67
CA GLU A 74 -40.10 5.10 6.53
C GLU A 74 -38.85 5.48 7.35
N ALA A 75 -38.66 4.88 8.52
CA ALA A 75 -37.53 5.15 9.41
C ALA A 75 -36.21 4.56 8.85
N THR A 76 -36.27 3.33 8.34
CA THR A 76 -35.09 2.68 7.72
C THR A 76 -34.72 3.29 6.38
N GLU A 77 -35.69 3.78 5.60
CA GLU A 77 -35.41 4.53 4.37
C GLU A 77 -34.69 5.86 4.65
N GLU A 78 -35.17 6.60 5.66
CA GLU A 78 -34.51 7.85 6.05
C GLU A 78 -33.11 7.60 6.64
N GLN A 79 -32.94 6.54 7.41
CA GLN A 79 -31.63 6.14 7.92
C GLN A 79 -30.68 5.78 6.78
N ALA A 80 -31.13 4.99 5.82
CA ALA A 80 -30.33 4.61 4.65
C ALA A 80 -29.90 5.84 3.82
N ARG A 81 -30.81 6.84 3.67
CA ARG A 81 -30.48 8.10 3.01
C ARG A 81 -29.41 8.88 3.74
N ARG A 82 -29.52 9.03 5.06
CA ARG A 82 -28.51 9.73 5.90
C ARG A 82 -27.16 9.04 5.85
N VAL A 83 -27.13 7.70 5.95
CA VAL A 83 -25.88 6.93 5.84
C VAL A 83 -25.24 7.13 4.46
N LYS A 84 -26.02 7.06 3.39
CA LYS A 84 -25.52 7.31 2.03
C LYS A 84 -24.91 8.70 1.89
N GLU A 85 -25.61 9.74 2.33
CA GLU A 85 -25.18 11.13 2.25
C GLU A 85 -23.88 11.34 3.07
N PHE A 86 -23.84 10.82 4.29
CA PHE A 86 -22.68 10.93 5.15
C PHE A 86 -21.45 10.21 4.60
N MET A 87 -21.59 8.97 4.14
CA MET A 87 -20.45 8.24 3.57
C MET A 87 -19.94 8.87 2.27
N ASN A 88 -20.84 9.37 1.41
CA ASN A 88 -20.43 10.10 0.23
C ASN A 88 -19.69 11.39 0.59
N TYR A 89 -20.17 12.13 1.59
CA TYR A 89 -19.49 13.31 2.11
C TYR A 89 -18.08 13.00 2.61
N GLN A 90 -17.94 11.93 3.41
CA GLN A 90 -16.62 11.51 3.88
C GLN A 90 -15.64 11.22 2.72
N ILE A 91 -16.07 10.41 1.75
CA ILE A 91 -15.20 10.00 0.64
C ILE A 91 -14.89 11.16 -0.33
N THR A 92 -15.83 12.07 -0.55
CA THR A 92 -15.67 13.12 -1.57
C THR A 92 -15.14 14.44 -1.02
N GLN A 93 -15.31 14.71 0.28
CA GLN A 93 -14.96 16.00 0.90
C GLN A 93 -13.91 15.87 2.00
N GLU A 94 -14.03 14.87 2.88
CA GLU A 94 -13.12 14.71 4.01
C GLU A 94 -11.84 13.96 3.63
N MET A 95 -11.89 13.12 2.59
CA MET A 95 -10.77 12.32 2.12
C MET A 95 -10.30 12.81 0.73
N PRO A 96 -9.57 13.95 0.64
CA PRO A 96 -9.12 14.49 -0.64
C PRO A 96 -8.19 13.55 -1.40
N GLU A 97 -7.48 12.67 -0.68
CA GLU A 97 -6.59 11.65 -1.23
C GLU A 97 -7.34 10.51 -1.93
N TYR A 98 -8.64 10.31 -1.64
CA TYR A 98 -9.35 9.11 -2.10
C TYR A 98 -9.44 9.00 -3.62
N PHE A 99 -9.78 10.10 -4.30
CA PHE A 99 -9.93 10.10 -5.77
C PHE A 99 -8.59 9.94 -6.50
N PRO A 100 -7.52 10.71 -6.19
CA PRO A 100 -6.21 10.51 -6.80
C PRO A 100 -5.65 9.09 -6.58
N ASP A 101 -5.81 8.55 -5.38
CA ASP A 101 -5.41 7.19 -5.06
C ASP A 101 -6.19 6.12 -5.86
N LEU A 102 -7.49 6.34 -6.02
CA LEU A 102 -8.35 5.46 -6.82
C LEU A 102 -7.94 5.49 -8.29
N ASP A 103 -7.65 6.67 -8.82
CA ASP A 103 -7.20 6.86 -10.20
C ASP A 103 -5.90 6.09 -10.48
N GLN A 104 -4.89 6.27 -9.63
CA GLN A 104 -3.62 5.54 -9.72
C GLN A 104 -3.83 4.02 -9.60
N MET A 105 -4.65 3.58 -8.66
CA MET A 105 -4.96 2.18 -8.44
C MET A 105 -5.59 1.54 -9.68
N LEU A 106 -6.56 2.21 -10.30
CA LEU A 106 -7.26 1.70 -11.48
C LEU A 106 -6.38 1.73 -12.73
N PHE A 107 -5.47 2.70 -12.85
CA PHE A 107 -4.51 2.72 -13.94
C PHE A 107 -3.51 1.57 -13.83
N GLN A 108 -3.02 1.25 -12.63
CA GLN A 108 -2.06 0.17 -12.43
C GLN A 108 -2.69 -1.23 -12.46
N LEU A 109 -3.98 -1.36 -12.14
CA LEU A 109 -4.64 -2.66 -12.04
C LEU A 109 -4.51 -3.53 -13.32
N PRO A 110 -4.78 -3.04 -14.53
CA PRO A 110 -4.63 -3.85 -15.74
C PRO A 110 -3.18 -4.21 -16.09
N LEU A 111 -2.21 -3.47 -15.57
CA LEU A 111 -0.78 -3.70 -15.81
C LEU A 111 -0.22 -4.79 -14.90
N VAL A 112 -0.62 -4.77 -13.64
CA VAL A 112 -0.06 -5.63 -12.59
C VAL A 112 -0.95 -6.82 -12.26
N GLY A 113 -2.24 -6.72 -12.56
CA GLY A 113 -3.25 -7.73 -12.26
C GLY A 113 -3.79 -7.68 -10.83
N GLN A 114 -3.14 -6.93 -9.93
CA GLN A 114 -3.57 -6.74 -8.54
C GLN A 114 -3.12 -5.40 -8.00
N THR A 115 -3.91 -4.82 -7.11
CA THR A 115 -3.61 -3.56 -6.43
C THR A 115 -4.16 -3.63 -5.01
N PHE A 116 -3.59 -2.85 -4.12
CA PHE A 116 -3.95 -2.84 -2.72
C PHE A 116 -4.36 -1.43 -2.29
N LYS A 117 -5.27 -1.34 -1.35
CA LYS A 117 -5.68 -0.08 -0.72
C LYS A 117 -5.65 -0.24 0.80
N LYS A 118 -4.89 0.60 1.48
CA LYS A 118 -4.87 0.68 2.94
C LYS A 118 -5.88 1.73 3.38
N VAL A 119 -6.69 1.38 4.36
CA VAL A 119 -7.65 2.28 5.00
C VAL A 119 -7.41 2.25 6.49
N TRP A 120 -7.30 3.42 7.11
CA TRP A 120 -7.09 3.53 8.57
C TRP A 120 -7.72 4.81 9.13
N TRP A 121 -7.87 4.83 10.44
CA TRP A 121 -8.22 6.04 11.17
C TRP A 121 -6.95 6.78 11.57
N ASP A 122 -6.84 8.04 11.19
CA ASP A 122 -5.73 8.90 11.60
C ASP A 122 -6.16 9.74 12.81
N ALA A 123 -5.50 9.51 13.96
CA ALA A 123 -5.85 10.18 15.20
C ALA A 123 -5.46 11.67 15.21
N ASN A 124 -4.47 12.07 14.42
CA ASN A 124 -4.06 13.47 14.33
C ASN A 124 -4.98 14.28 13.42
N LEU A 125 -5.45 13.66 12.35
CA LEU A 125 -6.38 14.27 11.42
C LEU A 125 -7.83 14.08 11.84
N GLU A 126 -8.08 13.24 12.87
CA GLU A 126 -9.41 12.87 13.38
C GLU A 126 -10.38 12.42 12.28
N ARG A 127 -9.85 11.75 11.25
CA ARG A 127 -10.64 11.25 10.13
C ARG A 127 -10.13 9.93 9.58
N GLN A 128 -10.94 9.31 8.75
CA GLN A 128 -10.51 8.17 7.96
C GLN A 128 -9.57 8.63 6.84
N CYS A 129 -8.54 7.83 6.59
CA CYS A 129 -7.59 8.02 5.53
C CYS A 129 -7.51 6.78 4.65
N SER A 130 -7.22 6.97 3.39
CA SER A 130 -6.93 5.87 2.47
C SER A 130 -5.66 6.14 1.69
N LYS A 131 -4.96 5.09 1.32
CA LYS A 131 -3.77 5.17 0.49
C LYS A 131 -3.71 3.98 -0.45
N PHE A 132 -3.41 4.26 -1.70
CA PHE A 132 -3.05 3.23 -2.66
C PHE A 132 -1.67 2.67 -2.31
N VAL A 133 -1.54 1.34 -2.32
CA VAL A 133 -0.29 0.64 -2.08
C VAL A 133 0.08 -0.11 -3.36
N LYS A 134 1.22 0.23 -3.93
CA LYS A 134 1.74 -0.45 -5.13
C LYS A 134 2.00 -1.92 -4.81
N ALA A 135 1.83 -2.79 -5.80
CA ALA A 135 2.06 -4.22 -5.61
C ALA A 135 3.52 -4.56 -5.27
N GLU A 136 4.47 -3.73 -5.71
CA GLU A 136 5.88 -3.84 -5.36
C GLU A 136 6.15 -3.53 -3.88
N ASP A 137 5.37 -2.64 -3.27
CA ASP A 137 5.49 -2.26 -1.87
C ASP A 137 4.73 -3.18 -0.92
N PHE A 138 4.08 -4.23 -1.44
CA PHE A 138 3.30 -5.15 -0.64
C PHE A 138 3.77 -6.59 -0.80
N VAL A 139 4.28 -7.16 0.27
CA VAL A 139 4.85 -8.50 0.30
C VAL A 139 3.97 -9.42 1.11
N VAL A 140 3.51 -10.49 0.51
CA VAL A 140 2.68 -11.52 1.15
C VAL A 140 3.44 -12.83 1.19
N ALA A 141 3.17 -13.66 2.19
CA ALA A 141 3.75 -15.00 2.25
C ALA A 141 3.37 -15.81 1.00
N PRO A 142 4.29 -16.56 0.38
CA PRO A 142 4.07 -17.21 -0.92
C PRO A 142 2.97 -18.27 -0.90
N GLU A 143 2.63 -18.78 0.26
CA GLU A 143 1.61 -19.82 0.46
C GLU A 143 0.22 -19.23 0.74
N SER A 144 0.10 -17.90 0.82
CA SER A 144 -1.16 -17.25 1.17
C SER A 144 -2.11 -17.21 -0.01
N THR A 145 -3.34 -17.63 0.21
CA THR A 145 -4.43 -17.54 -0.77
C THR A 145 -5.24 -16.26 -0.62
N ASP A 146 -5.27 -15.70 0.57
CA ASP A 146 -5.94 -14.44 0.90
C ASP A 146 -5.22 -13.73 2.07
N LEU A 147 -5.53 -12.45 2.33
CA LEU A 147 -4.90 -11.68 3.39
C LEU A 147 -5.37 -12.07 4.80
N PHE A 148 -6.62 -12.54 4.93
CA PHE A 148 -7.19 -12.89 6.23
C PHE A 148 -6.53 -14.13 6.83
N THR A 149 -6.18 -15.10 5.99
CA THR A 149 -5.53 -16.34 6.41
C THR A 149 -4.02 -16.29 6.29
N SER A 150 -3.47 -15.24 5.68
CA SER A 150 -2.03 -15.07 5.54
C SER A 150 -1.34 -14.99 6.90
N PRO A 151 -0.33 -15.81 7.17
CA PRO A 151 0.41 -15.74 8.43
C PRO A 151 1.19 -14.44 8.58
N ARG A 152 1.58 -13.84 7.47
CA ARG A 152 2.35 -12.60 7.43
C ARG A 152 2.15 -11.85 6.12
N TYR A 153 1.99 -10.54 6.24
CA TYR A 153 2.16 -9.62 5.11
C TYR A 153 2.90 -8.37 5.58
N THR A 154 3.62 -7.76 4.67
CA THR A 154 4.51 -6.63 4.95
C THR A 154 4.28 -5.53 3.93
N GLN A 155 4.13 -4.32 4.39
CA GLN A 155 4.11 -3.12 3.56
C GLN A 155 5.45 -2.39 3.69
N VAL A 156 6.02 -2.02 2.56
CA VAL A 156 7.16 -1.09 2.49
C VAL A 156 6.60 0.33 2.52
N ILE A 157 7.05 1.14 3.46
CA ILE A 157 6.60 2.51 3.67
C ILE A 157 7.82 3.41 3.55
N ARG A 158 7.74 4.39 2.65
CA ARG A 158 8.76 5.43 2.51
C ARG A 158 8.22 6.72 3.09
N ILE A 159 8.91 7.27 4.08
CA ILE A 159 8.52 8.52 4.74
C ILE A 159 9.71 9.48 4.82
N PRO A 160 9.48 10.79 4.67
CA PRO A 160 10.50 11.79 4.93
C PRO A 160 11.03 11.68 6.37
N LYS A 161 12.32 11.91 6.55
CA LYS A 161 12.96 11.90 7.89
C LYS A 161 12.27 12.84 8.88
N ASN A 162 11.78 13.97 8.40
CA ASN A 162 11.05 14.92 9.24
C ASN A 162 9.74 14.33 9.79
N ASP A 163 9.01 13.57 8.97
CA ASP A 163 7.77 12.91 9.42
C ASP A 163 8.07 11.76 10.39
N TYR A 164 9.14 11.01 10.15
CA TYR A 164 9.62 10.03 11.12
C TYR A 164 9.93 10.65 12.47
N ASN A 165 10.65 11.79 12.49
CA ASN A 165 10.97 12.50 13.72
C ASN A 165 9.69 12.98 14.46
N ARG A 166 8.67 13.42 13.73
CA ARG A 166 7.37 13.76 14.32
C ARG A 166 6.70 12.55 14.99
N TYR A 167 6.79 11.36 14.38
CA TYR A 167 6.27 10.14 14.98
C TYR A 167 7.06 9.70 16.21
N VAL A 168 8.38 9.95 16.23
CA VAL A 168 9.21 9.74 17.41
C VAL A 168 8.85 10.72 18.52
N GLU A 169 8.67 12.01 18.20
CA GLU A 169 8.25 13.04 19.18
C GLU A 169 6.85 12.75 19.73
N ALA A 170 5.94 12.26 18.89
CA ALA A 170 4.60 11.81 19.33
C ALA A 170 4.63 10.51 20.15
N GLY A 171 5.78 9.86 20.30
CA GLY A 171 5.93 8.60 21.04
C GLY A 171 5.40 7.36 20.30
N TRP A 172 5.16 7.47 18.99
CA TRP A 172 4.67 6.36 18.18
C TRP A 172 5.78 5.44 17.70
N TYR A 173 6.97 6.01 17.46
CA TYR A 173 8.17 5.28 17.06
C TYR A 173 9.29 5.49 18.07
N SER A 174 10.14 4.49 18.22
CA SER A 174 11.38 4.59 18.98
C SER A 174 12.45 5.27 18.12
N PRO A 175 13.30 6.13 18.67
CA PRO A 175 14.34 6.79 17.91
C PRO A 175 15.36 5.78 17.40
N THR A 176 15.69 5.83 16.11
CA THR A 176 16.82 5.12 15.51
C THR A 176 17.84 6.12 14.99
N LYS A 177 19.10 5.71 14.92
CA LYS A 177 20.10 6.49 14.21
C LYS A 177 19.99 6.16 12.74
N TYR A 178 19.68 7.17 11.93
CA TYR A 178 19.79 7.06 10.50
C TYR A 178 21.27 7.07 10.12
N ASP A 179 21.78 5.94 9.66
CA ASP A 179 23.18 5.76 9.22
C ASP A 179 23.22 5.29 7.76
N GLY A 180 22.09 5.21 7.09
CA GLY A 180 21.96 4.56 5.80
C GLY A 180 21.85 5.52 4.61
N ASP A 181 22.36 5.06 3.48
CA ASP A 181 22.16 5.66 2.16
C ASP A 181 20.77 5.33 1.58
N GLY A 182 19.79 4.98 2.45
CA GLY A 182 18.42 4.68 2.08
C GLY A 182 18.31 3.61 0.99
N ILE A 183 18.63 2.36 1.30
CA ILE A 183 18.51 1.27 0.33
C ILE A 183 17.03 0.97 0.10
N ASP A 184 16.57 1.00 -1.14
CA ASP A 184 15.22 0.60 -1.51
C ASP A 184 15.10 -0.93 -1.57
N PRO A 185 14.32 -1.57 -0.67
CA PRO A 185 14.15 -3.02 -0.68
C PRO A 185 13.37 -3.55 -1.88
N SER A 186 12.63 -2.69 -2.60
CA SER A 186 11.92 -3.06 -3.82
C SER A 186 12.81 -3.00 -5.08
N GLY A 187 14.03 -2.46 -4.92
CA GLY A 187 14.98 -2.25 -6.01
C GLY A 187 14.58 -1.08 -6.93
N ASP A 188 15.54 -0.27 -7.26
CA ASP A 188 15.47 1.06 -7.91
C ASP A 188 14.63 1.20 -9.19
N THR A 189 14.04 0.14 -9.70
CA THR A 189 13.59 0.12 -11.09
C THR A 189 12.39 1.00 -11.38
N THR A 190 11.43 1.09 -10.45
CA THR A 190 10.25 1.94 -10.70
C THR A 190 10.60 3.41 -10.54
N LEU A 191 11.44 3.73 -9.57
CA LEU A 191 11.93 5.09 -9.33
C LEU A 191 12.86 5.55 -10.45
N ASP A 192 13.72 4.66 -10.99
CA ASP A 192 14.55 4.93 -12.15
C ASP A 192 13.72 5.18 -13.41
N ILE A 193 12.65 4.41 -13.62
CA ILE A 193 11.73 4.60 -14.74
C ILE A 193 10.93 5.90 -14.58
N GLU A 194 10.52 6.23 -13.36
CA GLU A 194 9.80 7.47 -13.05
C GLU A 194 10.74 8.68 -13.00
N GLY A 195 12.06 8.48 -13.07
CA GLY A 195 13.07 9.54 -12.97
C GLY A 195 13.08 10.26 -11.61
N VAL A 196 12.57 9.59 -10.59
CA VAL A 196 12.50 10.12 -9.24
C VAL A 196 13.70 9.63 -8.45
N ASN A 197 14.55 10.56 -7.99
CA ASN A 197 15.58 10.26 -6.99
C ASN A 197 14.98 10.47 -5.59
N PRO A 198 14.62 9.41 -4.86
CA PRO A 198 14.06 9.55 -3.51
C PRO A 198 15.12 9.99 -2.49
N TYR A 199 16.38 9.91 -2.89
CA TYR A 199 17.55 10.27 -2.07
C TYR A 199 18.04 11.64 -2.52
N GLY A 200 17.35 12.70 -2.11
CA GLY A 200 17.80 14.07 -2.38
C GLY A 200 19.20 14.30 -1.82
N ASP A 201 19.98 15.19 -2.47
CA ASP A 201 21.33 15.57 -2.02
C ASP A 201 21.35 16.26 -0.64
N ASP A 202 20.17 16.65 -0.13
CA ASP A 202 20.01 17.31 1.17
C ASP A 202 19.56 16.31 2.26
N GLU A 203 20.27 16.31 3.37
CA GLU A 203 20.00 15.46 4.55
C GLU A 203 18.57 15.63 5.13
N GLN A 204 17.91 16.75 4.83
CA GLN A 204 16.54 17.05 5.25
C GLN A 204 15.49 16.39 4.38
N ASP A 205 15.79 16.13 3.11
CA ASP A 205 14.88 15.48 2.15
C ASP A 205 15.09 13.96 2.10
N SER A 206 15.98 13.43 2.95
CA SER A 206 16.24 11.99 3.01
C SER A 206 14.98 11.22 3.40
N VAL A 207 14.74 10.14 2.68
CA VAL A 207 13.58 9.25 2.88
C VAL A 207 14.03 8.04 3.69
N MET A 208 13.29 7.72 4.75
CA MET A 208 13.47 6.51 5.53
C MET A 208 12.55 5.42 5.01
N THR A 209 13.09 4.22 4.88
CA THR A 209 12.32 3.04 4.49
C THR A 209 11.96 2.22 5.71
N LEU A 210 10.66 2.08 5.95
CA LEU A 210 10.11 1.30 7.05
C LEU A 210 9.37 0.07 6.51
N LEU A 211 9.49 -1.03 7.21
CA LEU A 211 8.73 -2.25 6.97
C LEU A 211 7.64 -2.38 8.03
N GLU A 212 6.39 -2.20 7.65
CA GLU A 212 5.25 -2.48 8.52
C GLU A 212 4.77 -3.91 8.28
N MET A 213 5.01 -4.78 9.25
CA MET A 213 4.67 -6.19 9.17
C MET A 213 3.47 -6.53 10.05
N HIS A 214 2.46 -7.13 9.46
CA HIS A 214 1.38 -7.80 10.19
C HIS A 214 1.75 -9.27 10.33
N VAL A 215 1.99 -9.71 11.56
CA VAL A 215 2.57 -11.03 11.84
C VAL A 215 1.98 -11.61 13.12
N TYR A 216 1.95 -12.93 13.21
CA TYR A 216 1.75 -13.63 14.47
C TYR A 216 3.10 -13.86 15.13
N GLU A 217 3.30 -13.35 16.33
CA GLU A 217 4.56 -13.44 17.06
C GLU A 217 4.31 -13.63 18.56
N ALA A 218 5.31 -14.11 19.26
CA ALA A 218 5.31 -14.25 20.70
C ALA A 218 6.46 -13.42 21.28
N PHE A 219 6.11 -12.34 21.97
CA PHE A 219 7.10 -11.51 22.65
C PHE A 219 7.17 -11.90 24.13
N GLU A 220 8.33 -12.29 24.55
CA GLU A 220 8.67 -12.61 25.93
C GLU A 220 8.39 -11.43 26.85
N GLY A 221 7.68 -11.70 27.96
CA GLY A 221 7.29 -10.63 28.91
C GLY A 221 6.13 -9.74 28.48
N LEU A 222 5.55 -9.98 27.29
CA LEU A 222 4.38 -9.25 26.78
C LEU A 222 3.14 -10.17 26.74
N ASP A 223 1.98 -9.59 27.08
CA ASP A 223 0.66 -10.21 26.90
C ASP A 223 0.45 -11.58 27.57
N GLY A 224 1.22 -11.89 28.63
CA GLY A 224 1.10 -13.11 29.43
C GLY A 224 1.93 -14.26 28.89
N ILE A 225 2.89 -13.99 28.05
CA ILE A 225 3.88 -14.97 27.57
C ILE A 225 5.02 -15.00 28.59
N GLU A 226 5.11 -16.09 29.36
CA GLU A 226 6.20 -16.33 30.31
C GLU A 226 7.25 -17.26 29.68
N ASP A 227 8.50 -17.12 30.11
CA ASP A 227 9.70 -17.75 29.56
C ASP A 227 9.68 -19.30 29.51
N GLU A 228 8.82 -19.94 30.29
CA GLU A 228 8.90 -21.38 30.55
C GLU A 228 8.10 -22.25 29.56
N ASP A 229 7.22 -21.68 28.71
CA ASP A 229 6.29 -22.42 27.83
C ASP A 229 6.68 -22.36 26.33
N THR A 230 7.90 -22.69 26.00
CA THR A 230 8.37 -22.61 24.60
C THR A 230 7.80 -23.66 23.64
N GLU A 231 7.24 -24.77 24.12
CA GLU A 231 6.76 -25.84 23.24
C GLU A 231 5.31 -25.69 22.73
N ASN A 232 4.47 -24.84 23.37
CA ASN A 232 3.06 -24.63 22.97
C ASN A 232 2.63 -23.16 22.99
N LEU A 233 3.53 -22.24 22.67
CA LEU A 233 3.26 -20.81 22.63
C LEU A 233 2.23 -20.46 21.56
N VAL A 234 1.12 -19.86 21.96
CA VAL A 234 0.16 -19.27 21.04
C VAL A 234 0.70 -17.91 20.59
N MET A 235 1.09 -17.83 19.31
CA MET A 235 1.50 -16.57 18.70
C MET A 235 0.32 -15.62 18.60
N LEU A 236 0.53 -14.37 18.98
CA LEU A 236 -0.49 -13.32 18.95
C LEU A 236 -0.27 -12.39 17.75
N PRO A 237 -1.34 -11.79 17.20
CA PRO A 237 -1.22 -10.89 16.06
C PRO A 237 -0.68 -9.52 16.48
N TYR A 238 0.45 -9.13 15.91
CA TYR A 238 1.07 -7.81 16.10
C TYR A 238 1.26 -7.09 14.77
N VAL A 239 1.36 -5.77 14.84
CA VAL A 239 1.91 -4.91 13.80
C VAL A 239 3.27 -4.46 14.27
N ILE A 240 4.31 -4.89 13.59
CA ILE A 240 5.71 -4.57 13.90
C ILE A 240 6.22 -3.63 12.82
N THR A 241 6.76 -2.49 13.21
CA THR A 241 7.44 -1.59 12.28
C THR A 241 8.93 -1.68 12.50
N ILE A 242 9.66 -1.94 11.44
CA ILE A 242 11.12 -2.08 11.42
C ILE A 242 11.70 -1.02 10.51
N ASP A 243 12.75 -0.35 10.97
CA ASP A 243 13.58 0.47 10.11
C ASP A 243 14.46 -0.44 9.26
N TYR A 244 14.35 -0.32 7.93
CA TYR A 244 15.02 -1.21 6.99
C TYR A 244 16.53 -1.13 7.07
N ASP A 245 17.08 0.08 7.19
CA ASP A 245 18.53 0.29 7.17
C ASP A 245 19.22 -0.17 8.46
N SER A 246 18.63 0.14 9.61
CA SER A 246 19.19 -0.27 10.91
C SER A 246 18.74 -1.64 11.38
N GLU A 247 17.78 -2.26 10.69
CA GLU A 247 17.14 -3.53 11.08
C GLU A 247 16.54 -3.50 12.49
N LYS A 248 16.22 -2.30 13.01
CA LYS A 248 15.69 -2.13 14.36
C LYS A 248 14.18 -2.03 14.37
N ILE A 249 13.58 -2.68 15.35
CA ILE A 249 12.15 -2.51 15.63
C ILE A 249 11.93 -1.09 16.19
N VAL A 250 11.16 -0.29 15.50
CA VAL A 250 10.80 1.08 15.89
C VAL A 250 9.44 1.14 16.56
N ALA A 251 8.54 0.21 16.29
CA ALA A 251 7.25 0.10 16.96
C ALA A 251 6.73 -1.34 16.98
N VAL A 252 6.02 -1.68 18.06
CA VAL A 252 5.24 -2.91 18.18
C VAL A 252 3.84 -2.52 18.66
N ARG A 253 2.82 -2.92 17.93
CA ARG A 253 1.42 -2.64 18.27
C ARG A 253 0.63 -3.92 18.27
N ARG A 254 -0.29 -4.05 19.22
CA ARG A 254 -1.27 -5.14 19.26
C ARG A 254 -2.25 -4.99 18.10
N ASN A 255 -2.49 -6.09 17.39
CA ASN A 255 -3.43 -6.11 16.25
C ASN A 255 -4.72 -6.85 16.59
N TRP A 256 -5.28 -6.58 17.77
CA TRP A 256 -6.61 -7.05 18.21
C TRP A 256 -7.32 -5.97 19.02
N ARG A 257 -8.61 -6.18 19.24
CA ARG A 257 -9.40 -5.29 20.12
C ARG A 257 -9.14 -5.64 21.57
N GLU A 258 -9.05 -4.65 22.43
CA GLU A 258 -8.83 -4.83 23.86
C GLU A 258 -9.95 -5.65 24.55
N ASP A 259 -11.18 -5.58 23.99
CA ASP A 259 -12.36 -6.31 24.45
C ASP A 259 -12.49 -7.72 23.85
N ASP A 260 -11.59 -8.12 22.94
CA ASP A 260 -11.59 -9.46 22.33
C ASP A 260 -10.75 -10.45 23.14
N GLU A 261 -11.44 -11.24 23.97
CA GLU A 261 -10.79 -12.32 24.76
C GLU A 261 -10.01 -13.33 23.89
N ARG A 262 -10.40 -13.50 22.62
CA ARG A 262 -9.73 -14.41 21.70
C ARG A 262 -8.55 -13.79 20.96
N LYS A 263 -8.28 -12.50 21.17
CA LYS A 263 -7.20 -11.73 20.57
C LYS A 263 -7.09 -11.96 19.05
N LYS A 264 -8.23 -11.95 18.35
CA LYS A 264 -8.26 -12.16 16.89
C LYS A 264 -7.66 -10.96 16.17
N ARG A 265 -6.88 -11.26 15.11
CA ARG A 265 -6.29 -10.23 14.25
C ARG A 265 -7.38 -9.31 13.68
N ARG A 266 -7.08 -8.03 13.68
CA ARG A 266 -7.87 -7.00 13.00
C ARG A 266 -7.26 -6.80 11.62
N ASP A 267 -8.07 -7.00 10.60
CA ASP A 267 -7.71 -6.79 9.19
C ASP A 267 -8.23 -5.45 8.69
#